data_4f0c31b96f2a5a4a6dd69f3abe75e3df
#
_entry.id   4f0c31b96f2a5a4a6dd69f3abe75e3df
#
_cell.length_a   1.000
_cell.length_b   1.000
_cell.length_c   1.000
_cell.angle_alpha   90.00
_cell.angle_beta   90.00
_cell.angle_gamma   90.00
#
_symmetry.space_group_name_H-M   'P 1'
#
loop_
_entity.id
_entity.type
_entity.pdbx_description
1 polymer ?
#
loop_
_entity_poly.entity_id
_entity_poly.type
_entity_poly.pdbx_seq_one_letter_code
_entity_poly.pdbx_strand_id
1 'polypeptide(L)'
;RSVYYREENNIPHLKTGIAVVVQRMVESESSGIMFTIDPVTNDKKRIVIESIFGLGEYIVQGRITPDHYEVEKETLEIVSKKVVKQSVLLKKFGPNNKERKVPLFSRSRQKITDGDIQNLAKIGKDIEKHYYFPQDIEWAKEKGKLYIVQTRPITTTGAKTQAIQKEHQNFSDAMARSHKSIKNADPILIGDPASPGVGIGRVKILTSPKEIGKIEPGDILVAPYTNPDYVPAMKKSAAILTEHGGRTSHAAIVSREFGIPAVVGIPQVTKKLKD
;
A
#
# COMPACT_ATOMS: atom_id res chain seq x y z
N ARG A 1 -18.95 -10.56 5.58
CA ARG A 1 -17.80 -10.73 4.66
C ARG A 1 -17.25 -12.16 4.69
N SER A 2 -16.91 -12.73 5.85
CA SER A 2 -16.36 -14.10 5.94
C SER A 2 -17.32 -15.17 5.42
N VAL A 3 -18.63 -15.02 5.66
CA VAL A 3 -19.67 -15.91 5.11
C VAL A 3 -19.67 -15.85 3.57
N TYR A 4 -19.75 -14.65 3.00
CA TYR A 4 -19.72 -14.43 1.56
C TYR A 4 -18.46 -15.01 0.89
N TYR A 5 -17.28 -14.77 1.50
CA TYR A 5 -16.03 -15.33 1.01
C TYR A 5 -16.02 -16.88 1.00
N ARG A 6 -16.59 -17.48 2.06
CA ARG A 6 -16.69 -18.96 2.12
C ARG A 6 -17.62 -19.52 1.06
N GLU A 7 -18.76 -18.86 0.82
CA GLU A 7 -19.69 -19.25 -0.23
C GLU A 7 -19.03 -19.17 -1.62
N GLU A 8 -18.39 -18.05 -1.95
CA GLU A 8 -17.70 -17.88 -3.24
C GLU A 8 -16.59 -18.92 -3.48
N ASN A 9 -15.93 -19.38 -2.39
CA ASN A 9 -14.81 -20.32 -2.49
C ASN A 9 -15.20 -21.77 -2.11
N ASN A 10 -16.49 -22.08 -1.97
CA ASN A 10 -17.02 -23.41 -1.59
C ASN A 10 -16.39 -23.96 -0.29
N ILE A 11 -16.14 -23.09 0.70
CA ILE A 11 -15.53 -23.45 1.99
C ILE A 11 -16.64 -23.79 3.00
N PRO A 12 -16.68 -25.00 3.56
CA PRO A 12 -17.70 -25.39 4.54
C PRO A 12 -17.65 -24.54 5.80
N HIS A 13 -18.78 -23.94 6.18
CA HIS A 13 -18.85 -23.03 7.31
C HIS A 13 -18.46 -23.66 8.66
N LEU A 14 -18.81 -24.91 8.89
CA LEU A 14 -18.64 -25.61 10.17
C LEU A 14 -17.31 -26.37 10.28
N LYS A 15 -16.56 -26.51 9.17
CA LYS A 15 -15.27 -27.23 9.15
C LYS A 15 -14.05 -26.30 9.18
N THR A 16 -14.27 -24.98 9.30
CA THR A 16 -13.19 -24.01 9.26
C THR A 16 -12.82 -23.61 10.69
N GLY A 17 -11.66 -24.04 11.13
CA GLY A 17 -11.05 -23.54 12.38
C GLY A 17 -10.35 -22.21 12.18
N ILE A 18 -10.27 -21.41 13.25
CA ILE A 18 -9.48 -20.18 13.28
C ILE A 18 -8.58 -20.22 14.51
N ALA A 19 -7.30 -20.00 14.32
CA ALA A 19 -6.36 -19.80 15.41
C ALA A 19 -6.34 -18.31 15.76
N VAL A 20 -6.46 -18.00 17.06
CA VAL A 20 -6.43 -16.63 17.57
C VAL A 20 -5.15 -16.44 18.36
N VAL A 21 -4.32 -15.51 17.92
CA VAL A 21 -3.10 -15.12 18.64
C VAL A 21 -3.44 -13.97 19.60
N VAL A 22 -3.18 -14.17 20.89
CA VAL A 22 -3.27 -13.11 21.91
C VAL A 22 -1.88 -12.54 22.13
N GLN A 23 -1.68 -11.30 21.73
CA GLN A 23 -0.39 -10.63 21.72
C GLN A 23 -0.44 -9.32 22.51
N ARG A 24 0.64 -9.05 23.27
CA ARG A 24 0.78 -7.78 23.98
C ARG A 24 0.84 -6.62 22.97
N MET A 25 0.02 -5.60 23.21
CA MET A 25 0.01 -4.39 22.40
C MET A 25 1.31 -3.60 22.57
N VAL A 26 1.98 -3.26 21.48
CA VAL A 26 3.10 -2.34 21.45
C VAL A 26 2.59 -0.91 21.46
N GLU A 27 3.04 -0.07 22.39
CA GLU A 27 2.69 1.35 22.44
C GLU A 27 3.56 2.16 21.46
N SER A 28 3.25 2.04 20.18
CA SER A 28 4.09 2.48 19.09
C SER A 28 4.36 3.98 19.10
N GLU A 29 5.64 4.37 19.15
CA GLU A 29 6.11 5.71 18.80
C GLU A 29 6.11 5.89 17.28
N SER A 30 6.54 4.84 16.59
CA SER A 30 6.50 4.67 15.14
C SER A 30 6.16 3.23 14.81
N SER A 31 5.56 3.03 13.65
CA SER A 31 5.23 1.70 13.15
C SER A 31 5.23 1.70 11.63
N GLY A 32 5.17 0.54 11.02
CA GLY A 32 5.17 0.48 9.57
C GLY A 32 5.08 -0.93 9.02
N ILE A 33 5.32 -1.00 7.74
CA ILE A 33 5.33 -2.22 6.95
C ILE A 33 6.68 -2.32 6.25
N MET A 34 7.17 -3.54 6.10
CA MET A 34 8.39 -3.84 5.37
C MET A 34 8.15 -4.99 4.40
N PHE A 35 8.53 -4.80 3.14
CA PHE A 35 8.59 -5.87 2.16
C PHE A 35 10.04 -6.27 1.93
N THR A 36 10.32 -7.56 1.95
CA THR A 36 11.67 -8.07 1.65
C THR A 36 11.96 -8.19 0.15
N ILE A 37 11.08 -7.67 -0.68
CA ILE A 37 11.19 -7.49 -2.14
C ILE A 37 10.49 -6.18 -2.49
N ASP A 38 10.88 -5.48 -3.56
CA ASP A 38 10.05 -4.38 -4.05
C ASP A 38 8.74 -4.94 -4.65
N PRO A 39 7.58 -4.65 -4.04
CA PRO A 39 6.31 -5.23 -4.45
C PRO A 39 5.78 -4.65 -5.77
N VAL A 40 6.39 -3.59 -6.32
CA VAL A 40 5.99 -2.95 -7.58
C VAL A 40 6.83 -3.45 -8.74
N THR A 41 8.15 -3.49 -8.57
CA THR A 41 9.11 -3.90 -9.61
C THR A 41 9.47 -5.37 -9.56
N ASN A 42 9.12 -6.08 -8.47
CA ASN A 42 9.57 -7.44 -8.15
C ASN A 42 11.09 -7.57 -8.02
N ASP A 43 11.79 -6.48 -7.72
CA ASP A 43 13.24 -6.51 -7.51
C ASP A 43 13.57 -7.19 -6.17
N LYS A 44 14.11 -8.40 -6.26
CA LYS A 44 14.51 -9.22 -5.11
C LYS A 44 15.72 -8.68 -4.34
N LYS A 45 16.45 -7.73 -4.92
CA LYS A 45 17.61 -7.10 -4.29
C LYS A 45 17.23 -5.93 -3.40
N ARG A 46 15.96 -5.51 -3.41
CA ARG A 46 15.46 -4.36 -2.65
C ARG A 46 14.60 -4.81 -1.48
N ILE A 47 14.80 -4.16 -0.34
CA ILE A 47 13.88 -4.17 0.80
C ILE A 47 13.20 -2.80 0.82
N VAL A 48 11.87 -2.80 0.88
CA VAL A 48 11.06 -1.59 0.97
C VAL A 48 10.50 -1.47 2.38
N ILE A 49 10.72 -0.31 3.01
CA ILE A 49 10.23 -0.03 4.37
C ILE A 49 9.37 1.24 4.31
N GLU A 50 8.18 1.17 4.83
CA GLU A 50 7.29 2.31 5.03
C GLU A 50 7.08 2.55 6.52
N SER A 51 7.05 3.83 6.95
CA SER A 51 6.89 4.19 8.36
C SER A 51 5.99 5.40 8.60
N ILE A 52 5.27 5.36 9.72
CA ILE A 52 4.47 6.46 10.24
C ILE A 52 4.73 6.67 11.72
N PHE A 53 4.39 7.84 12.26
CA PHE A 53 4.27 8.03 13.70
C PHE A 53 3.00 7.39 14.23
N GLY A 54 3.08 6.74 15.40
CA GLY A 54 1.97 6.13 16.12
C GLY A 54 1.68 4.70 15.68
N LEU A 55 0.45 4.26 15.86
CA LEU A 55 -0.02 2.90 15.58
C LEU A 55 -0.18 2.65 14.08
N GLY A 56 0.16 1.45 13.62
CA GLY A 56 0.18 1.03 12.21
C GLY A 56 -1.18 0.95 11.52
N GLU A 57 -2.28 1.03 12.25
CA GLU A 57 -3.63 0.96 11.68
C GLU A 57 -3.86 1.97 10.53
N TYR A 58 -3.32 3.19 10.64
CA TYR A 58 -3.49 4.23 9.63
C TYR A 58 -2.69 3.99 8.35
N ILE A 59 -1.56 3.28 8.42
CA ILE A 59 -0.80 2.90 7.22
C ILE A 59 -1.53 1.79 6.47
N VAL A 60 -2.01 0.77 7.19
CA VAL A 60 -2.77 -0.34 6.59
C VAL A 60 -4.08 0.15 5.95
N GLN A 61 -4.78 1.08 6.60
CA GLN A 61 -5.98 1.70 6.05
C GLN A 61 -5.69 2.68 4.90
N GLY A 62 -4.45 3.05 4.65
CA GLY A 62 -4.08 4.03 3.63
C GLY A 62 -4.51 5.47 3.96
N ARG A 63 -4.84 5.79 5.22
CA ARG A 63 -5.28 7.11 5.66
C ARG A 63 -4.15 8.13 5.74
N ILE A 64 -2.91 7.67 5.84
CA ILE A 64 -1.69 8.48 5.91
C ILE A 64 -0.73 8.00 4.83
N THR A 65 -0.09 8.94 4.15
CA THR A 65 1.04 8.65 3.27
C THR A 65 2.29 8.50 4.15
N PRO A 66 2.95 7.32 4.14
CA PRO A 66 4.11 7.04 4.98
C PRO A 66 5.40 7.67 4.43
N ASP A 67 6.45 7.70 5.26
CA ASP A 67 7.81 7.77 4.76
C ASP A 67 8.12 6.47 4.01
N HIS A 68 8.94 6.56 2.98
CA HIS A 68 9.32 5.44 2.14
C HIS A 68 10.85 5.34 2.07
N TYR A 69 11.37 4.14 2.31
CA TYR A 69 12.79 3.84 2.28
C TYR A 69 13.05 2.59 1.43
N GLU A 70 14.09 2.64 0.62
CA GLU A 70 14.58 1.48 -0.12
C GLU A 70 15.99 1.14 0.34
N VAL A 71 16.21 -0.13 0.63
CA VAL A 71 17.49 -0.64 1.14
C VAL A 71 18.00 -1.74 0.21
N GLU A 72 19.27 -1.69 -0.15
CA GLU A 72 19.93 -2.79 -0.86
C GLU A 72 20.07 -3.98 0.09
N LYS A 73 19.53 -5.13 -0.31
CA LYS A 73 19.40 -6.31 0.58
C LYS A 73 20.75 -6.88 1.01
N GLU A 74 21.76 -6.87 0.15
CA GLU A 74 23.05 -7.47 0.47
C GLU A 74 23.93 -6.57 1.34
N THR A 75 24.02 -5.29 0.98
CA THR A 75 24.92 -4.33 1.66
C THR A 75 24.25 -3.65 2.84
N LEU A 76 22.90 -3.68 2.91
CA LEU A 76 22.07 -2.93 3.87
C LEU A 76 22.22 -1.42 3.74
N GLU A 77 22.69 -0.94 2.59
CA GLU A 77 22.76 0.50 2.29
C GLU A 77 21.39 1.07 1.95
N ILE A 78 21.08 2.22 2.50
CA ILE A 78 19.86 2.96 2.17
C ILE A 78 20.07 3.66 0.83
N VAL A 79 19.37 3.21 -0.20
CA VAL A 79 19.51 3.72 -1.56
C VAL A 79 18.51 4.82 -1.91
N SER A 80 17.37 4.86 -1.19
CA SER A 80 16.35 5.90 -1.39
C SER A 80 15.65 6.23 -0.09
N LYS A 81 15.38 7.53 0.13
CA LYS A 81 14.58 8.03 1.25
C LYS A 81 13.61 9.10 0.77
N LYS A 82 12.33 8.93 1.07
CA LYS A 82 11.29 9.92 0.87
C LYS A 82 10.58 10.18 2.18
N VAL A 83 10.83 11.34 2.78
CA VAL A 83 10.19 11.76 4.04
C VAL A 83 8.94 12.57 3.73
N VAL A 84 7.80 12.19 4.29
CA VAL A 84 6.50 12.80 4.03
C VAL A 84 5.96 13.47 5.29
N LYS A 85 5.34 14.65 5.13
CA LYS A 85 4.71 15.38 6.22
C LYS A 85 3.52 14.60 6.77
N GLN A 86 3.55 14.31 8.08
CA GLN A 86 2.44 13.66 8.79
C GLN A 86 1.81 14.63 9.79
N SER A 87 0.50 14.86 9.68
CA SER A 87 -0.22 15.84 10.51
C SER A 87 -0.95 15.22 11.69
N VAL A 88 -1.35 13.96 11.59
CA VAL A 88 -2.08 13.21 12.61
C VAL A 88 -1.44 11.85 12.84
N LEU A 89 -1.63 11.30 14.03
CA LEU A 89 -1.22 9.94 14.38
C LEU A 89 -2.31 9.27 15.22
N LEU A 90 -2.36 7.95 15.19
CA LEU A 90 -3.19 7.16 16.07
C LEU A 90 -2.36 6.72 17.28
N LYS A 91 -2.88 6.91 18.48
CA LYS A 91 -2.21 6.52 19.73
C LYS A 91 -3.19 5.83 20.66
N LYS A 92 -2.70 4.84 21.40
CA LYS A 92 -3.47 4.20 22.47
C LYS A 92 -3.83 5.20 23.57
N PHE A 93 -5.07 5.15 24.02
CA PHE A 93 -5.57 5.96 25.12
C PHE A 93 -6.54 5.12 25.98
N GLY A 94 -6.03 4.55 27.07
CA GLY A 94 -6.78 3.58 27.85
C GLY A 94 -7.14 2.34 27.01
N PRO A 95 -8.42 1.91 27.02
CA PRO A 95 -8.86 0.77 26.23
C PRO A 95 -9.04 1.08 24.72
N ASN A 96 -9.03 2.35 24.32
CA ASN A 96 -9.32 2.78 22.95
C ASN A 96 -8.12 3.43 22.28
N ASN A 97 -8.14 3.46 20.94
CA ASN A 97 -7.20 4.26 20.14
C ASN A 97 -7.82 5.63 19.85
N LYS A 98 -7.02 6.70 19.98
CA LYS A 98 -7.46 8.06 19.67
C LYS A 98 -6.51 8.73 18.69
N GLU A 99 -7.09 9.47 17.74
CA GLU A 99 -6.34 10.34 16.86
C GLU A 99 -5.77 11.53 17.63
N ARG A 100 -4.51 11.86 17.35
CA ARG A 100 -3.80 13.00 17.92
C ARG A 100 -3.09 13.77 16.82
N LYS A 101 -2.95 15.08 16.99
CA LYS A 101 -2.15 15.92 16.10
C LYS A 101 -0.67 15.69 16.36
N VAL A 102 0.12 15.51 15.30
CA VAL A 102 1.58 15.51 15.40
C VAL A 102 2.04 16.95 15.67
N PRO A 103 2.93 17.20 16.66
CA PRO A 103 3.50 18.53 16.91
C PRO A 103 4.09 19.14 15.64
N LEU A 104 3.91 20.43 15.43
CA LEU A 104 4.30 21.13 14.18
C LEU A 104 5.75 20.88 13.79
N PHE A 105 6.67 20.95 14.77
CA PHE A 105 8.11 20.76 14.56
C PHE A 105 8.50 19.32 14.21
N SER A 106 7.63 18.32 14.46
CA SER A 106 7.89 16.91 14.19
C SER A 106 7.27 16.42 12.88
N ARG A 107 6.32 17.16 12.30
CA ARG A 107 5.53 16.69 11.16
C ARG A 107 6.34 16.29 9.93
N SER A 108 7.42 17.00 9.66
CA SER A 108 8.30 16.76 8.51
C SER A 108 9.59 16.02 8.91
N ARG A 109 9.67 15.48 10.11
CA ARG A 109 10.79 14.66 10.55
C ARG A 109 10.66 13.23 10.05
N GLN A 110 11.79 12.60 9.79
CA GLN A 110 11.93 11.16 9.55
C GLN A 110 11.37 10.39 10.76
N LYS A 111 10.56 9.34 10.52
CA LYS A 111 9.81 8.62 11.56
C LYS A 111 10.67 7.62 12.32
N ILE A 112 11.73 7.13 11.69
CA ILE A 112 12.71 6.21 12.27
C ILE A 112 14.13 6.62 11.84
N THR A 113 15.12 6.28 12.62
CA THR A 113 16.53 6.63 12.31
C THR A 113 17.09 5.75 11.19
N ASP A 114 18.19 6.15 10.56
CA ASP A 114 18.88 5.33 9.56
C ASP A 114 19.33 3.99 10.15
N GLY A 115 19.78 3.98 11.40
CA GLY A 115 20.11 2.75 12.11
C GLY A 115 18.90 1.83 12.33
N ASP A 116 17.70 2.39 12.58
CA ASP A 116 16.48 1.59 12.65
C ASP A 116 16.13 0.97 11.29
N ILE A 117 16.29 1.74 10.18
CA ILE A 117 16.04 1.26 8.82
C ILE A 117 16.96 0.07 8.51
N GLN A 118 18.26 0.20 8.78
CA GLN A 118 19.23 -0.89 8.55
C GLN A 118 18.96 -2.10 9.43
N ASN A 119 18.59 -1.90 10.70
CA ASN A 119 18.23 -2.99 11.61
C ASN A 119 16.96 -3.71 11.14
N LEU A 120 15.92 -2.99 10.70
CA LEU A 120 14.73 -3.60 10.11
C LEU A 120 15.08 -4.40 8.86
N ALA A 121 15.89 -3.85 7.96
CA ALA A 121 16.31 -4.55 6.75
C ALA A 121 17.06 -5.85 7.08
N LYS A 122 17.95 -5.84 8.08
CA LYS A 122 18.64 -7.04 8.57
C LYS A 122 17.65 -8.07 9.10
N ILE A 123 16.72 -7.66 9.97
CA ILE A 123 15.67 -8.54 10.53
C ILE A 123 14.82 -9.12 9.39
N GLY A 124 14.41 -8.30 8.41
CA GLY A 124 13.65 -8.73 7.25
C GLY A 124 14.37 -9.80 6.43
N LYS A 125 15.67 -9.61 6.18
CA LYS A 125 16.54 -10.60 5.50
C LYS A 125 16.59 -11.93 6.27
N ASP A 126 16.72 -11.87 7.59
CA ASP A 126 16.75 -13.06 8.44
C ASP A 126 15.40 -13.81 8.44
N ILE A 127 14.29 -13.09 8.49
CA ILE A 127 12.94 -13.65 8.40
C ILE A 127 12.70 -14.30 7.04
N GLU A 128 13.04 -13.61 5.92
CA GLU A 128 12.93 -14.17 4.57
C GLU A 128 13.75 -15.46 4.43
N LYS A 129 14.98 -15.46 4.96
CA LYS A 129 15.84 -16.66 4.98
C LYS A 129 15.21 -17.81 5.76
N HIS A 130 14.54 -17.51 6.87
CA HIS A 130 13.87 -18.51 7.69
C HIS A 130 12.67 -19.16 7.00
N TYR A 131 11.86 -18.35 6.31
CA TYR A 131 10.65 -18.82 5.63
C TYR A 131 10.88 -19.23 4.17
N TYR A 132 12.05 -18.96 3.58
CA TYR A 132 12.41 -19.24 2.17
C TYR A 132 11.57 -18.51 1.13
N PHE A 133 10.78 -17.51 1.52
CA PHE A 133 9.93 -16.70 0.65
C PHE A 133 10.00 -15.23 1.02
N PRO A 134 9.86 -14.31 0.04
CA PRO A 134 9.67 -12.89 0.34
C PRO A 134 8.53 -12.66 1.31
N GLN A 135 8.73 -11.74 2.23
CA GLN A 135 7.81 -11.50 3.35
C GLN A 135 7.27 -10.07 3.35
N ASP A 136 6.00 -9.97 3.72
CA ASP A 136 5.31 -8.75 4.14
C ASP A 136 5.30 -8.75 5.68
N ILE A 137 5.94 -7.75 6.28
CA ILE A 137 6.26 -7.70 7.71
C ILE A 137 5.70 -6.42 8.31
N GLU A 138 4.82 -6.56 9.29
CA GLU A 138 4.39 -5.45 10.13
C GLU A 138 5.32 -5.30 11.32
N TRP A 139 5.73 -4.08 11.61
CA TRP A 139 6.67 -3.78 12.69
C TRP A 139 6.22 -2.55 13.49
N ALA A 140 6.71 -2.44 14.72
CA ALA A 140 6.46 -1.33 15.62
C ALA A 140 7.71 -0.98 16.44
N LYS A 141 7.85 0.29 16.84
CA LYS A 141 8.93 0.78 17.69
C LYS A 141 8.36 1.35 18.98
N GLU A 142 8.84 0.89 20.13
CA GLU A 142 8.51 1.39 21.44
C GLU A 142 9.79 1.56 22.27
N LYS A 143 10.01 2.75 22.84
CA LYS A 143 11.17 3.08 23.70
C LYS A 143 12.51 2.68 23.07
N GLY A 144 12.66 2.99 21.77
CA GLY A 144 13.86 2.71 21.01
C GLY A 144 14.02 1.25 20.55
N LYS A 145 13.14 0.32 20.95
CA LYS A 145 13.19 -1.10 20.57
C LYS A 145 12.24 -1.40 19.43
N LEU A 146 12.72 -2.16 18.45
CA LEU A 146 11.93 -2.65 17.33
C LEU A 146 11.27 -3.99 17.67
N TYR A 147 10.02 -4.16 17.27
CA TYR A 147 9.20 -5.36 17.43
C TYR A 147 8.61 -5.77 16.09
N ILE A 148 8.68 -7.03 15.77
CA ILE A 148 7.93 -7.62 14.66
C ILE A 148 6.57 -8.02 15.18
N VAL A 149 5.52 -7.51 14.55
CA VAL A 149 4.13 -7.69 14.96
C VAL A 149 3.47 -8.82 14.19
N GLN A 150 3.74 -8.89 12.88
CA GLN A 150 3.21 -9.91 11.99
C GLN A 150 4.17 -10.13 10.82
N THR A 151 4.19 -11.34 10.30
CA THR A 151 4.83 -11.65 9.01
C THR A 151 3.94 -12.59 8.20
N ARG A 152 3.94 -12.42 6.89
CA ARG A 152 3.24 -13.28 5.93
C ARG A 152 4.00 -13.37 4.61
N PRO A 153 3.92 -14.51 3.90
CA PRO A 153 4.53 -14.64 2.57
C PRO A 153 3.86 -13.68 1.57
N ILE A 154 4.66 -13.11 0.66
CA ILE A 154 4.17 -12.36 -0.49
C ILE A 154 3.81 -13.36 -1.60
N THR A 155 2.52 -13.57 -1.84
CA THR A 155 2.02 -14.58 -2.79
C THR A 155 1.82 -14.02 -4.21
N THR A 156 1.91 -12.71 -4.40
CA THR A 156 1.61 -12.02 -5.67
C THR A 156 2.81 -11.92 -6.63
N THR A 157 3.91 -12.62 -6.36
CA THR A 157 5.13 -12.61 -7.20
C THR A 157 5.10 -13.53 -8.42
N GLY A 158 3.96 -14.14 -8.75
CA GLY A 158 3.90 -15.22 -9.71
C GLY A 158 3.11 -14.95 -10.99
N ALA A 159 3.07 -15.94 -11.87
CA ALA A 159 2.62 -15.98 -13.25
C ALA A 159 1.27 -15.31 -13.62
N LYS A 160 0.35 -15.09 -12.66
CA LYS A 160 -0.90 -14.36 -12.92
C LYS A 160 -0.67 -12.89 -13.27
N THR A 161 0.29 -12.25 -12.62
CA THR A 161 0.66 -10.85 -12.91
C THR A 161 1.27 -10.73 -14.31
N GLN A 162 2.04 -11.72 -14.76
CA GLN A 162 2.67 -11.69 -16.09
C GLN A 162 1.67 -11.89 -17.25
N ALA A 163 0.63 -12.70 -17.05
CA ALA A 163 -0.41 -12.89 -18.07
C ALA A 163 -1.26 -11.63 -18.22
N ILE A 164 -1.69 -11.04 -17.11
CA ILE A 164 -2.44 -9.77 -17.08
C ILE A 164 -1.57 -8.61 -17.60
N GLN A 165 -0.28 -8.58 -17.25
CA GLN A 165 0.67 -7.59 -17.77
C GLN A 165 0.87 -7.71 -19.29
N LYS A 166 0.90 -8.91 -19.87
CA LYS A 166 0.98 -9.10 -21.33
C LYS A 166 -0.26 -8.60 -22.06
N GLU A 167 -1.45 -8.86 -21.54
CA GLU A 167 -2.68 -8.33 -22.13
C GLU A 167 -2.76 -6.79 -22.04
N HIS A 168 -2.41 -6.22 -20.87
CA HIS A 168 -2.33 -4.77 -20.69
C HIS A 168 -1.20 -4.14 -21.52
N GLN A 169 -0.07 -4.82 -21.69
CA GLN A 169 1.05 -4.33 -22.50
C GLN A 169 0.68 -4.31 -23.99
N ASN A 170 0.00 -5.35 -24.49
CA ASN A 170 -0.52 -5.39 -25.87
C ASN A 170 -1.55 -4.28 -26.12
N PHE A 171 -2.42 -3.98 -25.16
CA PHE A 171 -3.39 -2.88 -25.24
C PHE A 171 -2.68 -1.51 -25.14
N SER A 172 -1.72 -1.37 -24.23
CA SER A 172 -0.88 -0.19 -24.07
C SER A 172 -0.06 0.12 -25.34
N ASP A 173 0.54 -0.90 -25.96
CA ASP A 173 1.31 -0.75 -27.20
C ASP A 173 0.43 -0.40 -28.40
N ALA A 174 -0.79 -0.93 -28.46
CA ALA A 174 -1.77 -0.56 -29.47
C ALA A 174 -2.21 0.89 -29.32
N MET A 175 -2.45 1.36 -28.09
CA MET A 175 -2.81 2.75 -27.78
C MET A 175 -1.62 3.72 -27.92
N ALA A 176 -0.40 3.32 -27.55
CA ALA A 176 0.81 4.13 -27.73
C ALA A 176 1.12 4.39 -29.21
N ARG A 177 0.76 3.47 -30.11
CA ARG A 177 0.86 3.67 -31.57
C ARG A 177 -0.15 4.66 -32.11
N SER A 178 -1.33 4.78 -31.49
CA SER A 178 -2.36 5.75 -31.89
C SER A 178 -2.13 7.17 -31.33
N HIS A 179 -1.31 7.31 -30.28
CA HIS A 179 -1.11 8.60 -29.56
C HIS A 179 0.35 9.04 -29.51
N LYS A 180 0.91 9.38 -30.68
CA LYS A 180 2.23 10.00 -30.80
C LYS A 180 2.38 11.34 -30.03
N SER A 181 1.28 11.93 -29.56
CA SER A 181 1.24 13.24 -28.88
C SER A 181 1.35 13.20 -27.34
N ILE A 182 1.28 12.03 -26.70
CA ILE A 182 1.30 11.96 -25.22
C ILE A 182 2.72 12.04 -24.63
N LYS A 183 3.77 11.77 -25.40
CA LYS A 183 5.17 11.79 -24.93
C LYS A 183 5.68 13.14 -24.43
N ASN A 184 5.01 14.25 -24.75
CA ASN A 184 5.44 15.60 -24.43
C ASN A 184 4.45 16.40 -23.57
N ALA A 185 3.43 15.79 -22.99
CA ALA A 185 2.52 16.48 -22.09
C ALA A 185 3.06 16.45 -20.65
N ASP A 186 3.15 17.62 -20.03
CA ASP A 186 3.48 17.72 -18.61
C ASP A 186 2.42 17.02 -17.77
N PRO A 187 2.81 16.24 -16.75
CA PRO A 187 1.86 15.55 -15.88
C PRO A 187 1.03 16.55 -15.08
N ILE A 188 -0.29 16.41 -15.13
CA ILE A 188 -1.22 17.24 -14.34
C ILE A 188 -1.08 16.96 -12.85
N LEU A 189 -0.83 15.69 -12.50
CA LEU A 189 -0.72 15.18 -11.14
C LEU A 189 0.34 14.10 -11.06
N ILE A 190 1.05 14.04 -9.92
CA ILE A 190 2.10 13.06 -9.67
C ILE A 190 1.84 12.42 -8.31
N GLY A 191 2.07 11.11 -8.22
CA GLY A 191 2.00 10.31 -6.99
C GLY A 191 2.95 9.11 -7.03
N ASP A 192 2.84 8.24 -6.05
CA ASP A 192 3.67 7.05 -5.95
C ASP A 192 3.07 5.91 -6.77
N PRO A 193 3.85 5.27 -7.67
CA PRO A 193 3.37 4.13 -8.44
C PRO A 193 3.10 2.96 -7.48
N ALA A 194 1.89 2.39 -7.56
CA ALA A 194 1.44 1.32 -6.69
C ALA A 194 1.15 0.01 -7.43
N SER A 195 0.68 0.13 -8.67
CA SER A 195 0.50 -1.00 -9.59
C SER A 195 0.83 -0.52 -11.00
N PRO A 196 1.63 -1.29 -11.77
CA PRO A 196 2.07 -0.87 -13.11
C PRO A 196 0.93 -0.90 -14.13
N GLY A 197 1.08 -0.11 -15.21
CA GLY A 197 0.17 -0.11 -16.35
C GLY A 197 -0.31 1.30 -16.72
N VAL A 198 -1.20 1.37 -17.70
CA VAL A 198 -1.85 2.60 -18.18
C VAL A 198 -3.36 2.37 -18.17
N GLY A 199 -4.11 3.28 -17.58
CA GLY A 199 -5.57 3.26 -17.60
C GLY A 199 -6.10 4.53 -18.25
N ILE A 200 -7.13 4.38 -19.07
CA ILE A 200 -7.83 5.48 -19.73
C ILE A 200 -9.32 5.33 -19.43
N GLY A 201 -9.96 6.40 -19.00
CA GLY A 201 -11.36 6.38 -18.64
C GLY A 201 -11.85 7.71 -18.10
N ARG A 202 -13.14 7.79 -17.78
CA ARG A 202 -13.73 8.95 -17.12
C ARG A 202 -13.34 8.94 -15.64
N VAL A 203 -13.05 10.09 -15.09
CA VAL A 203 -12.82 10.25 -13.66
C VAL A 203 -14.12 10.07 -12.90
N LYS A 204 -14.11 9.28 -11.84
CA LYS A 204 -15.19 9.15 -10.85
C LYS A 204 -14.65 9.29 -9.44
N ILE A 205 -15.06 10.38 -8.78
CA ILE A 205 -14.61 10.70 -7.43
C ILE A 205 -15.59 10.08 -6.42
N LEU A 206 -15.07 9.15 -5.61
CA LEU A 206 -15.84 8.54 -4.53
C LEU A 206 -15.26 8.95 -3.18
N THR A 207 -16.02 9.70 -2.40
CA THR A 207 -15.63 10.13 -1.05
C THR A 207 -16.04 9.14 0.03
N SER A 208 -16.95 8.23 -0.30
CA SER A 208 -17.50 7.22 0.61
C SER A 208 -17.74 5.89 -0.12
N PRO A 209 -17.59 4.74 0.59
CA PRO A 209 -17.98 3.43 0.04
C PRO A 209 -19.47 3.33 -0.35
N LYS A 210 -20.32 4.20 0.16
CA LYS A 210 -21.74 4.23 -0.21
C LYS A 210 -21.97 4.65 -1.66
N GLU A 211 -20.97 5.24 -2.28
CA GLU A 211 -21.02 5.77 -3.66
C GLU A 211 -20.51 4.79 -4.72
N ILE A 212 -20.13 3.56 -4.35
CA ILE A 212 -19.56 2.56 -5.28
C ILE A 212 -20.45 2.26 -6.48
N GLY A 213 -21.75 2.48 -6.37
CA GLY A 213 -22.70 2.33 -7.48
C GLY A 213 -22.54 3.35 -8.60
N LYS A 214 -21.82 4.46 -8.38
CA LYS A 214 -21.55 5.49 -9.39
C LYS A 214 -20.48 5.08 -10.40
N ILE A 215 -19.65 4.05 -10.08
CA ILE A 215 -18.59 3.55 -10.95
C ILE A 215 -19.16 2.66 -12.04
N GLU A 216 -18.85 2.99 -13.28
CA GLU A 216 -19.10 2.17 -14.45
C GLU A 216 -17.84 1.41 -14.88
N PRO A 217 -17.96 0.30 -15.63
CA PRO A 217 -16.80 -0.39 -16.17
C PRO A 217 -15.96 0.52 -17.07
N GLY A 218 -14.65 0.59 -16.78
CA GLY A 218 -13.71 1.43 -17.52
C GLY A 218 -13.50 2.83 -16.95
N ASP A 219 -14.19 3.21 -15.88
CA ASP A 219 -13.94 4.48 -15.19
C ASP A 219 -12.62 4.47 -14.42
N ILE A 220 -12.08 5.67 -14.14
CA ILE A 220 -10.94 5.87 -13.23
C ILE A 220 -11.48 6.21 -11.85
N LEU A 221 -11.27 5.28 -10.90
CA LEU A 221 -11.64 5.49 -9.50
C LEU A 221 -10.69 6.50 -8.85
N VAL A 222 -11.23 7.59 -8.34
CA VAL A 222 -10.52 8.59 -7.53
C VAL A 222 -11.10 8.60 -6.13
N ALA A 223 -10.28 8.42 -5.10
CA ALA A 223 -10.76 8.42 -3.72
C ALA A 223 -9.72 9.03 -2.76
N PRO A 224 -10.12 9.54 -1.59
CA PRO A 224 -9.17 9.95 -0.56
C PRO A 224 -8.25 8.80 -0.14
N TYR A 225 -8.81 7.63 0.07
CA TYR A 225 -8.17 6.34 0.33
C TYR A 225 -9.20 5.24 0.04
N THR A 226 -8.77 3.98 -0.03
CA THR A 226 -9.69 2.84 -0.17
C THR A 226 -9.64 1.92 1.05
N ASN A 227 -10.71 1.16 1.22
CA ASN A 227 -10.82 0.06 2.18
C ASN A 227 -11.53 -1.12 1.49
N PRO A 228 -11.68 -2.29 2.14
CA PRO A 228 -12.32 -3.44 1.51
C PRO A 228 -13.73 -3.22 0.96
N ASP A 229 -14.45 -2.20 1.38
CA ASP A 229 -15.77 -1.88 0.84
C ASP A 229 -15.71 -1.28 -0.57
N TYR A 230 -14.56 -0.72 -0.98
CA TYR A 230 -14.35 -0.23 -2.36
C TYR A 230 -14.05 -1.32 -3.38
N VAL A 231 -13.76 -2.57 -2.97
CA VAL A 231 -13.35 -3.65 -3.87
C VAL A 231 -14.29 -3.85 -5.08
N PRO A 232 -15.64 -3.80 -4.95
CA PRO A 232 -16.52 -3.90 -6.11
C PRO A 232 -16.35 -2.76 -7.12
N ALA A 233 -16.07 -1.53 -6.67
CA ALA A 233 -15.76 -0.40 -7.53
C ALA A 233 -14.38 -0.55 -8.18
N MET A 234 -13.38 -0.96 -7.39
CA MET A 234 -12.01 -1.18 -7.87
C MET A 234 -11.98 -2.19 -9.03
N LYS A 235 -12.72 -3.31 -8.92
CA LYS A 235 -12.80 -4.33 -9.98
C LYS A 235 -13.34 -3.83 -11.32
N LYS A 236 -14.15 -2.77 -11.31
CA LYS A 236 -14.72 -2.16 -12.53
C LYS A 236 -13.80 -1.11 -13.13
N SER A 237 -12.83 -0.61 -12.36
CA SER A 237 -12.05 0.57 -12.74
C SER A 237 -10.93 0.24 -13.71
N ALA A 238 -10.67 1.13 -14.67
CA ALA A 238 -9.53 1.07 -15.57
C ALA A 238 -8.22 1.50 -14.89
N ALA A 239 -8.33 2.37 -13.88
CA ALA A 239 -7.21 2.76 -13.01
C ALA A 239 -7.72 3.26 -11.65
N ILE A 240 -6.83 3.31 -10.66
CA ILE A 240 -7.13 3.75 -9.30
C ILE A 240 -6.17 4.84 -8.88
N LEU A 241 -6.72 5.97 -8.42
CA LEU A 241 -5.97 7.10 -7.90
C LEU A 241 -6.39 7.39 -6.46
N THR A 242 -5.44 7.52 -5.53
CA THR A 242 -5.75 7.90 -4.16
C THR A 242 -4.97 9.10 -3.68
N GLU A 243 -5.62 9.95 -2.85
CA GLU A 243 -4.98 11.13 -2.26
C GLU A 243 -3.97 10.75 -1.18
N HIS A 244 -4.26 9.72 -0.41
CA HIS A 244 -3.43 9.20 0.66
C HIS A 244 -3.05 7.74 0.43
N GLY A 245 -2.09 7.27 1.20
CA GLY A 245 -1.57 5.91 1.16
C GLY A 245 -0.18 5.82 0.53
N GLY A 246 0.46 4.71 0.75
CA GLY A 246 1.75 4.33 0.19
C GLY A 246 1.64 3.04 -0.64
N ARG A 247 2.79 2.47 -1.01
CA ARG A 247 2.86 1.23 -1.79
C ARG A 247 2.33 0.00 -1.03
N THR A 248 2.09 0.15 0.28
CA THR A 248 1.56 -0.89 1.19
C THR A 248 0.08 -0.70 1.52
N SER A 249 -0.56 0.38 1.04
CA SER A 249 -1.96 0.67 1.31
C SER A 249 -2.91 -0.35 0.68
N HIS A 250 -4.14 -0.43 1.18
CA HIS A 250 -5.21 -1.27 0.61
C HIS A 250 -5.38 -1.04 -0.90
N ALA A 251 -5.38 0.23 -1.35
CA ALA A 251 -5.44 0.55 -2.77
C ALA A 251 -4.31 -0.14 -3.56
N ALA A 252 -3.08 -0.04 -3.06
CA ALA A 252 -1.90 -0.60 -3.71
C ALA A 252 -1.93 -2.13 -3.78
N ILE A 253 -2.24 -2.78 -2.66
CA ILE A 253 -2.28 -4.25 -2.58
C ILE A 253 -3.34 -4.81 -3.52
N VAL A 254 -4.58 -4.33 -3.41
CA VAL A 254 -5.71 -4.84 -4.20
C VAL A 254 -5.54 -4.53 -5.69
N SER A 255 -4.96 -3.36 -6.04
CA SER A 255 -4.67 -3.02 -7.43
C SER A 255 -3.67 -4.00 -8.05
N ARG A 256 -2.62 -4.38 -7.33
CA ARG A 256 -1.67 -5.41 -7.79
C ARG A 256 -2.31 -6.80 -7.93
N GLU A 257 -3.17 -7.18 -6.97
CA GLU A 257 -3.90 -8.45 -7.04
C GLU A 257 -4.81 -8.56 -8.27
N PHE A 258 -5.43 -7.44 -8.66
CA PHE A 258 -6.32 -7.40 -9.83
C PHE A 258 -5.61 -6.99 -11.13
N GLY A 259 -4.33 -6.61 -11.09
CA GLY A 259 -3.59 -6.11 -12.25
C GLY A 259 -4.12 -4.75 -12.75
N ILE A 260 -4.75 -3.95 -11.90
CA ILE A 260 -5.30 -2.64 -12.24
C ILE A 260 -4.22 -1.57 -12.00
N PRO A 261 -3.91 -0.69 -12.98
CA PRO A 261 -2.99 0.41 -12.79
C PRO A 261 -3.39 1.29 -11.60
N ALA A 262 -2.42 1.66 -10.75
CA ALA A 262 -2.72 2.49 -9.59
C ALA A 262 -1.58 3.45 -9.24
N VAL A 263 -1.97 4.69 -8.90
CA VAL A 263 -1.11 5.71 -8.33
C VAL A 263 -1.69 6.18 -7.00
N VAL A 264 -0.88 6.18 -5.95
CA VAL A 264 -1.29 6.52 -4.59
C VAL A 264 -0.55 7.75 -4.07
N GLY A 265 -1.07 8.37 -3.00
CA GLY A 265 -0.41 9.51 -2.38
C GLY A 265 -0.36 10.76 -3.28
N ILE A 266 -1.37 10.98 -4.12
CA ILE A 266 -1.46 12.13 -5.02
C ILE A 266 -2.07 13.32 -4.28
N PRO A 267 -1.30 14.39 -3.97
CA PRO A 267 -1.82 15.50 -3.19
C PRO A 267 -3.03 16.18 -3.84
N GLN A 268 -4.14 16.26 -3.10
CA GLN A 268 -5.37 16.96 -3.51
C GLN A 268 -6.01 16.42 -4.80
N VAL A 269 -5.79 15.16 -5.14
CA VAL A 269 -6.37 14.57 -6.36
C VAL A 269 -7.89 14.69 -6.40
N THR A 270 -8.55 14.51 -5.25
CA THR A 270 -10.01 14.61 -5.11
C THR A 270 -10.57 16.02 -5.31
N LYS A 271 -9.71 17.06 -5.25
CA LYS A 271 -10.07 18.46 -5.47
C LYS A 271 -9.67 18.98 -6.85
N LYS A 272 -8.57 18.43 -7.39
CA LYS A 272 -8.00 18.88 -8.67
C LYS A 272 -8.65 18.23 -9.87
N LEU A 273 -9.11 16.98 -9.73
CA LEU A 273 -9.90 16.30 -10.75
C LEU A 273 -11.39 16.58 -10.53
N LYS A 274 -12.17 16.39 -11.58
CA LYS A 274 -13.64 16.52 -11.60
C LYS A 274 -14.22 15.31 -12.30
N ASP A 275 -15.44 14.92 -11.89
CA ASP A 275 -16.25 13.87 -12.53
C ASP A 275 -16.60 14.21 -13.98
#